data_b80e3f348834e902b8bb4c11b5838f45
#
_entry.id   b80e3f348834e902b8bb4c11b5838f45
#
_cell.length_a   1.000
_cell.length_b   1.000
_cell.length_c   1.000
_cell.angle_alpha   90.00
_cell.angle_beta   90.00
_cell.angle_gamma   90.00
#
_symmetry.space_group_name_H-M   'P 1'
#
loop_
_entity.id
_entity.type
_entity.pdbx_description
1 polymer ?
#
loop_
_entity_poly.entity_id
_entity_poly.type
_entity_poly.pdbx_seq_one_letter_code
_entity_poly.pdbx_strand_id
1 'polypeptide(L)'
;MGGFFGTISRQACKADLFYGTDYNSHLGTRRAGMATYDPQRGFIRKIHSLESTYFRTKFECELPFFEGNSGIGVISDTDPQPIIFNSHLGKFAIVTVAKIANIDELEKRMLAANHHFAELSSGKINQTELVALLITEGRDFVEGIESVYNSVKGSCSMLLLTENGIIAARDKLGRTPIVIGKKDGAYAASSESTCFPNLDYQIDRYIGPGEIVRITADGVEQLRKPNEDMQICSFLWVYYGFPTSCYEGVNVEKVRFDSGVEMGRSDNSDVDCACGIPDSGVGMALGYAEGKGVPYHRAIAKYTPTWPRSFTPSDQSMRSLVAKMKLIPNRAMLDGKRLLFCDDSIVRGTQLRDNVKVLYDYGAKEVHMRIACPPLIYGCPFIGFTSSKSDMELITRRIIEEFEGDGSKNLDKYATTDSPEYKRLVEEIRRRFNLTSLRFNTIETLIKAIGLPKCKVCTHCFDGSSHF
;
A
#
# COMPACT_ATOMS: atom_id res chain seq x y z
N MET A 1 3.06 -1.63 4.71
CA MET A 1 1.77 -2.25 4.35
C MET A 1 2.04 -3.70 3.99
N GLY A 2 1.11 -4.41 3.47
CA GLY A 2 1.25 -5.77 2.98
C GLY A 2 0.18 -6.04 1.95
N GLY A 3 0.18 -7.23 1.37
CA GLY A 3 -0.86 -7.71 0.49
C GLY A 3 -0.98 -9.22 0.60
N PHE A 4 -2.17 -9.74 0.41
CA PHE A 4 -2.45 -11.15 0.47
C PHE A 4 -3.12 -11.67 -0.80
N PHE A 5 -3.00 -12.96 -0.99
CA PHE A 5 -3.69 -13.72 -2.02
C PHE A 5 -4.21 -15.03 -1.41
N GLY A 6 -5.42 -15.41 -1.74
CA GLY A 6 -6.01 -16.70 -1.36
C GLY A 6 -6.68 -17.31 -2.57
N THR A 7 -6.60 -18.63 -2.72
CA THR A 7 -7.27 -19.34 -3.81
C THR A 7 -7.79 -20.69 -3.37
N ILE A 8 -8.92 -21.06 -3.93
CA ILE A 8 -9.51 -22.39 -3.80
C ILE A 8 -9.93 -22.89 -5.18
N SER A 9 -9.59 -24.13 -5.49
CA SER A 9 -9.77 -24.73 -6.82
C SER A 9 -10.26 -26.16 -6.69
N ARG A 10 -10.88 -26.69 -7.72
CA ARG A 10 -11.16 -28.13 -7.86
C ARG A 10 -9.89 -28.95 -8.11
N GLN A 11 -8.79 -28.30 -8.46
CA GLN A 11 -7.47 -28.88 -8.71
C GLN A 11 -6.44 -28.37 -7.69
N ALA A 12 -5.20 -28.83 -7.78
CA ALA A 12 -4.12 -28.35 -6.93
C ALA A 12 -3.90 -26.83 -7.10
N CYS A 13 -3.91 -26.07 -5.98
CA CYS A 13 -3.88 -24.61 -5.98
C CYS A 13 -2.47 -24.00 -5.89
N LYS A 14 -1.42 -24.79 -5.68
CA LYS A 14 -0.09 -24.30 -5.30
C LYS A 14 0.56 -23.32 -6.28
N ALA A 15 0.36 -23.49 -7.58
CA ALA A 15 0.92 -22.59 -8.59
C ALA A 15 0.23 -21.22 -8.54
N ASP A 16 -1.10 -21.18 -8.49
CA ASP A 16 -1.87 -19.95 -8.38
C ASP A 16 -1.54 -19.23 -7.07
N LEU A 17 -1.44 -19.97 -5.96
CA LEU A 17 -1.09 -19.41 -4.65
C LEU A 17 0.30 -18.77 -4.66
N PHE A 18 1.29 -19.46 -5.22
CA PHE A 18 2.66 -18.97 -5.30
C PHE A 18 2.75 -17.68 -6.11
N TYR A 19 2.29 -17.70 -7.36
CA TYR A 19 2.37 -16.53 -8.22
C TYR A 19 1.44 -15.41 -7.75
N GLY A 20 0.23 -15.72 -7.31
CA GLY A 20 -0.69 -14.72 -6.76
C GLY A 20 -0.13 -14.01 -5.53
N THR A 21 0.58 -14.74 -4.67
CA THR A 21 1.29 -14.14 -3.53
C THR A 21 2.46 -13.27 -3.98
N ASP A 22 3.27 -13.75 -4.94
CA ASP A 22 4.43 -13.03 -5.48
C ASP A 22 4.03 -11.68 -6.10
N TYR A 23 2.87 -11.59 -6.76
CA TYR A 23 2.36 -10.35 -7.32
C TYR A 23 2.08 -9.26 -6.28
N ASN A 24 2.03 -9.58 -4.99
CA ASN A 24 1.95 -8.62 -3.91
C ASN A 24 3.33 -8.15 -3.38
N SER A 25 4.46 -8.58 -4.00
CA SER A 25 5.82 -8.27 -3.53
C SER A 25 6.18 -6.78 -3.54
N HIS A 26 5.44 -5.94 -4.28
CA HIS A 26 5.61 -4.49 -4.24
C HIS A 26 4.95 -3.83 -3.02
N LEU A 27 4.03 -4.52 -2.33
CA LEU A 27 3.31 -4.02 -1.16
C LEU A 27 4.04 -4.23 0.17
N GLY A 28 5.02 -5.13 0.20
CA GLY A 28 5.80 -5.42 1.40
C GLY A 28 7.19 -5.99 1.09
N THR A 29 8.11 -5.88 2.04
CA THR A 29 9.53 -6.18 1.79
C THR A 29 10.21 -6.98 2.90
N ARG A 30 9.53 -7.27 3.99
CA ARG A 30 10.19 -7.86 5.15
C ARG A 30 9.93 -9.34 5.33
N ARG A 31 8.69 -9.77 5.15
CA ARG A 31 8.28 -11.15 5.41
C ARG A 31 7.29 -11.63 4.36
N ALA A 32 7.27 -12.92 4.16
CA ALA A 32 6.25 -13.59 3.37
C ALA A 32 5.92 -14.94 3.98
N GLY A 33 4.73 -15.41 3.71
CA GLY A 33 4.32 -16.74 4.11
C GLY A 33 3.18 -17.27 3.26
N MET A 34 3.08 -18.57 3.19
CA MET A 34 1.98 -19.29 2.56
C MET A 34 1.48 -20.41 3.49
N ALA A 35 0.20 -20.70 3.42
CA ALA A 35 -0.41 -21.89 4.01
C ALA A 35 -1.37 -22.53 3.01
N THR A 36 -1.38 -23.87 2.97
CA THR A 36 -2.35 -24.67 2.23
C THR A 36 -3.10 -25.61 3.18
N TYR A 37 -4.26 -26.06 2.76
CA TYR A 37 -5.02 -27.10 3.43
C TYR A 37 -5.24 -28.28 2.50
N ASP A 38 -4.93 -29.45 3.00
CA ASP A 38 -5.19 -30.74 2.38
C ASP A 38 -5.98 -31.63 3.36
N PRO A 39 -7.10 -32.26 2.93
CA PRO A 39 -7.91 -33.08 3.84
C PRO A 39 -7.19 -34.26 4.50
N GLN A 40 -6.11 -34.77 3.88
CA GLN A 40 -5.34 -35.92 4.42
C GLN A 40 -4.18 -35.46 5.29
N ARG A 41 -3.51 -34.35 4.97
CA ARG A 41 -2.32 -33.84 5.63
C ARG A 41 -2.58 -32.65 6.57
N GLY A 42 -3.76 -32.05 6.47
CA GLY A 42 -4.11 -30.86 7.24
C GLY A 42 -3.44 -29.58 6.71
N PHE A 43 -3.11 -28.68 7.59
CA PHE A 43 -2.51 -27.39 7.27
C PHE A 43 -0.99 -27.49 7.14
N ILE A 44 -0.45 -26.99 6.04
CA ILE A 44 0.99 -26.86 5.78
C ILE A 44 1.31 -25.37 5.71
N ARG A 45 2.30 -24.91 6.48
CA ARG A 45 2.70 -23.50 6.59
C ARG A 45 4.20 -23.31 6.39
N LYS A 46 4.61 -22.30 5.64
CA LYS A 46 5.98 -21.80 5.55
C LYS A 46 6.01 -20.29 5.62
N ILE A 47 6.99 -19.74 6.35
CA ILE A 47 7.21 -18.30 6.52
C ILE A 47 8.70 -18.02 6.36
N HIS A 48 9.03 -16.95 5.62
CA HIS A 48 10.41 -16.51 5.40
C HIS A 48 10.57 -14.99 5.56
N SER A 49 11.78 -14.58 5.97
CA SER A 49 12.22 -13.21 5.86
C SER A 49 12.60 -12.90 4.41
N LEU A 50 12.15 -11.74 3.90
CA LEU A 50 12.48 -11.20 2.57
C LEU A 50 13.52 -10.07 2.64
N GLU A 51 14.08 -9.77 3.82
CA GLU A 51 14.96 -8.62 4.00
C GLU A 51 16.25 -8.70 3.16
N SER A 52 16.69 -9.89 2.81
CA SER A 52 17.91 -10.12 2.03
C SER A 52 17.68 -10.75 0.66
N THR A 53 16.45 -11.06 0.29
CA THR A 53 16.17 -11.81 -0.94
C THR A 53 14.72 -11.64 -1.42
N TYR A 54 14.43 -12.10 -2.64
CA TYR A 54 13.10 -12.06 -3.24
C TYR A 54 12.22 -13.22 -2.76
N PHE A 55 10.90 -13.04 -2.83
CA PHE A 55 9.90 -14.06 -2.53
C PHE A 55 10.18 -15.37 -3.30
N ARG A 56 10.33 -15.30 -4.62
CA ARG A 56 10.56 -16.48 -5.48
C ARG A 56 11.76 -17.30 -5.01
N THR A 57 12.88 -16.64 -4.72
CA THR A 57 14.11 -17.32 -4.28
C THR A 57 13.91 -18.14 -3.00
N LYS A 58 13.00 -17.69 -2.12
CA LYS A 58 12.73 -18.39 -0.86
C LYS A 58 11.71 -19.50 -0.99
N PHE A 59 10.67 -19.29 -1.78
CA PHE A 59 9.52 -20.20 -1.82
C PHE A 59 9.55 -21.19 -2.98
N GLU A 60 10.33 -20.99 -4.03
CA GLU A 60 10.37 -21.88 -5.19
C GLU A 60 10.80 -23.30 -4.81
N CYS A 61 11.84 -23.45 -3.98
CA CYS A 61 12.28 -24.74 -3.48
C CYS A 61 11.30 -25.38 -2.47
N GLU A 62 10.38 -24.62 -1.92
CA GLU A 62 9.38 -25.08 -0.96
C GLU A 62 8.06 -25.53 -1.62
N LEU A 63 7.86 -25.22 -2.90
CA LEU A 63 6.64 -25.58 -3.64
C LEU A 63 6.27 -27.07 -3.57
N PRO A 64 7.21 -28.02 -3.58
CA PRO A 64 6.90 -29.46 -3.44
C PRO A 64 6.22 -29.83 -2.12
N PHE A 65 6.41 -29.03 -1.07
CA PHE A 65 5.79 -29.29 0.23
C PHE A 65 4.34 -28.82 0.35
N PHE A 66 3.94 -27.87 -0.52
CA PHE A 66 2.56 -27.38 -0.54
C PHE A 66 1.68 -28.33 -1.33
N GLU A 67 0.65 -28.82 -0.68
CA GLU A 67 -0.37 -29.69 -1.27
C GLU A 67 -1.77 -29.17 -0.91
N GLY A 68 -2.78 -29.70 -1.59
CA GLY A 68 -4.16 -29.32 -1.39
C GLY A 68 -4.72 -28.43 -2.51
N ASN A 69 -5.98 -28.12 -2.37
CA ASN A 69 -6.77 -27.37 -3.34
C ASN A 69 -7.17 -25.97 -2.88
N SER A 70 -6.78 -25.60 -1.65
CA SER A 70 -7.02 -24.28 -1.07
C SER A 70 -5.79 -23.77 -0.34
N GLY A 71 -5.57 -22.46 -0.38
CA GLY A 71 -4.45 -21.84 0.30
C GLY A 71 -4.56 -20.33 0.39
N ILE A 72 -3.79 -19.76 1.31
CA ILE A 72 -3.62 -18.32 1.51
C ILE A 72 -2.13 -17.98 1.59
N GLY A 73 -1.77 -16.82 1.06
CA GLY A 73 -0.41 -16.30 1.10
C GLY A 73 -0.39 -14.81 1.38
N VAL A 74 0.72 -14.30 1.86
CA VAL A 74 0.88 -12.89 2.25
C VAL A 74 2.31 -12.41 2.08
N ILE A 75 2.43 -11.16 1.66
CA ILE A 75 3.64 -10.34 1.78
C ILE A 75 3.36 -9.30 2.87
N SER A 76 4.25 -9.15 3.84
CA SER A 76 4.04 -8.28 5.01
C SER A 76 5.30 -7.47 5.35
N ASP A 77 5.09 -6.25 5.84
CA ASP A 77 6.15 -5.40 6.41
C ASP A 77 6.20 -5.48 7.95
N THR A 78 5.28 -6.21 8.57
CA THR A 78 5.14 -6.28 10.01
C THR A 78 5.41 -7.69 10.52
N ASP A 79 4.42 -8.53 10.55
CA ASP A 79 4.39 -9.75 11.32
C ASP A 79 4.69 -11.01 10.50
N PRO A 80 5.30 -12.04 11.09
CA PRO A 80 5.33 -13.37 10.52
C PRO A 80 3.89 -13.90 10.42
N GLN A 81 3.47 -14.32 9.23
CA GLN A 81 2.17 -14.91 8.93
C GLN A 81 2.27 -15.78 7.66
N PRO A 82 1.34 -16.74 7.40
CA PRO A 82 0.09 -17.02 8.13
C PRO A 82 0.32 -17.57 9.54
N ILE A 83 -0.67 -17.37 10.44
CA ILE A 83 -0.72 -18.05 11.74
C ILE A 83 -1.75 -19.16 11.67
N ILE A 84 -1.41 -20.37 12.17
CA ILE A 84 -2.35 -21.49 12.31
C ILE A 84 -2.88 -21.46 13.74
N PHE A 85 -4.19 -21.41 13.87
CA PHE A 85 -4.90 -21.38 15.14
C PHE A 85 -5.77 -22.61 15.31
N ASN A 86 -5.88 -23.10 16.53
CA ASN A 86 -6.79 -24.17 16.90
C ASN A 86 -7.66 -23.69 18.06
N SER A 87 -8.96 -23.63 17.86
CA SER A 87 -9.93 -23.09 18.82
C SER A 87 -11.23 -23.89 18.79
N HIS A 88 -12.23 -23.42 19.56
CA HIS A 88 -13.60 -23.98 19.51
C HIS A 88 -14.28 -23.75 18.14
N LEU A 89 -13.80 -22.80 17.32
CA LEU A 89 -14.26 -22.57 15.94
C LEU A 89 -13.65 -23.60 14.95
N GLY A 90 -12.82 -24.52 15.42
CA GLY A 90 -12.03 -25.42 14.62
C GLY A 90 -10.62 -24.89 14.34
N LYS A 91 -9.91 -25.61 13.48
CA LYS A 91 -8.55 -25.20 13.04
C LYS A 91 -8.65 -24.30 11.81
N PHE A 92 -7.88 -23.21 11.81
CA PHE A 92 -7.79 -22.30 10.67
C PHE A 92 -6.40 -21.67 10.55
N ALA A 93 -6.04 -21.23 9.36
CA ALA A 93 -4.88 -20.35 9.15
C ALA A 93 -5.38 -18.95 8.80
N ILE A 94 -4.68 -17.91 9.28
CA ILE A 94 -5.08 -16.51 9.05
C ILE A 94 -3.93 -15.67 8.50
N VAL A 95 -4.25 -14.78 7.56
CA VAL A 95 -3.41 -13.67 7.11
C VAL A 95 -4.17 -12.36 7.24
N THR A 96 -3.44 -11.29 7.55
CA THR A 96 -4.02 -9.95 7.72
C THR A 96 -3.23 -8.89 6.96
N VAL A 97 -3.94 -7.89 6.45
CA VAL A 97 -3.39 -6.59 6.10
C VAL A 97 -3.99 -5.60 7.08
N ALA A 98 -3.23 -5.26 8.11
CA ALA A 98 -3.74 -4.54 9.27
C ALA A 98 -2.79 -3.42 9.73
N LYS A 99 -3.39 -2.40 10.33
CA LYS A 99 -2.76 -1.45 11.25
C LYS A 99 -3.71 -1.23 12.41
N ILE A 100 -3.28 -1.63 13.61
CA ILE A 100 -4.06 -1.57 14.84
C ILE A 100 -3.45 -0.45 15.70
N ALA A 101 -4.11 0.71 15.74
CA ALA A 101 -3.61 1.87 16.48
C ALA A 101 -3.70 1.68 18.01
N ASN A 102 -4.69 0.92 18.47
CA ASN A 102 -4.91 0.62 19.88
C ASN A 102 -4.38 -0.75 20.32
N ILE A 103 -3.28 -1.21 19.72
CA ILE A 103 -2.72 -2.55 19.97
C ILE A 103 -2.39 -2.77 21.44
N ASP A 104 -1.78 -1.77 22.12
CA ASP A 104 -1.39 -1.86 23.53
C ASP A 104 -2.61 -1.96 24.48
N GLU A 105 -3.74 -1.34 24.10
CA GLU A 105 -5.02 -1.44 24.82
C GLU A 105 -5.60 -2.85 24.69
N LEU A 106 -5.62 -3.37 23.46
CA LEU A 106 -6.15 -4.71 23.18
C LEU A 106 -5.27 -5.81 23.78
N GLU A 107 -3.94 -5.69 23.73
CA GLU A 107 -3.01 -6.60 24.38
C GLU A 107 -3.33 -6.71 25.88
N LYS A 108 -3.45 -5.59 26.59
CA LYS A 108 -3.79 -5.58 28.01
C LYS A 108 -5.14 -6.24 28.30
N ARG A 109 -6.14 -5.97 27.46
CA ARG A 109 -7.48 -6.60 27.57
C ARG A 109 -7.38 -8.12 27.44
N MET A 110 -6.66 -8.62 26.43
CA MET A 110 -6.52 -10.04 26.19
C MET A 110 -5.75 -10.76 27.31
N LEU A 111 -4.66 -10.16 27.81
CA LEU A 111 -3.90 -10.69 28.94
C LEU A 111 -4.73 -10.72 30.23
N ALA A 112 -5.55 -9.67 30.49
CA ALA A 112 -6.46 -9.64 31.64
C ALA A 112 -7.57 -10.70 31.55
N ALA A 113 -7.94 -11.13 30.34
CA ALA A 113 -8.86 -12.25 30.09
C ALA A 113 -8.19 -13.63 30.07
N ASN A 114 -6.93 -13.72 30.53
CA ASN A 114 -6.09 -14.94 30.56
C ASN A 114 -5.78 -15.53 29.17
N HIS A 115 -5.83 -14.76 28.10
CA HIS A 115 -5.28 -15.16 26.82
C HIS A 115 -3.76 -15.03 26.82
N HIS A 116 -3.10 -15.79 25.96
CA HIS A 116 -1.64 -15.81 25.82
C HIS A 116 -1.23 -15.52 24.38
N PHE A 117 -0.09 -14.87 24.22
CA PHE A 117 0.54 -14.63 22.92
C PHE A 117 1.76 -15.53 22.79
N ALA A 118 1.82 -16.32 21.73
CA ALA A 118 2.91 -17.25 21.43
C ALA A 118 3.86 -16.72 20.33
N GLU A 119 3.34 -15.91 19.42
CA GLU A 119 4.10 -15.36 18.28
C GLU A 119 4.54 -13.92 18.60
N LEU A 120 5.84 -13.72 18.79
CA LEU A 120 6.40 -12.38 18.99
C LEU A 120 6.98 -11.85 17.68
N SER A 121 6.70 -10.58 17.39
CA SER A 121 7.26 -9.84 16.25
C SER A 121 8.13 -8.69 16.75
N SER A 122 9.46 -8.85 16.62
CA SER A 122 10.42 -7.81 17.04
C SER A 122 10.26 -7.34 18.50
N GLY A 123 9.97 -8.27 19.41
CA GLY A 123 9.78 -8.02 20.84
C GLY A 123 8.40 -7.46 21.21
N LYS A 124 7.46 -7.41 20.27
CA LYS A 124 6.05 -7.04 20.46
C LYS A 124 5.15 -8.21 20.11
N ILE A 125 3.88 -8.14 20.52
CA ILE A 125 2.88 -9.12 20.09
C ILE A 125 2.69 -9.06 18.58
N ASN A 126 2.36 -10.20 17.99
CA ASN A 126 2.01 -10.30 16.59
C ASN A 126 0.56 -9.81 16.39
N GLN A 127 0.36 -8.79 15.51
CA GLN A 127 -0.97 -8.23 15.26
C GLN A 127 -1.94 -9.26 14.67
N THR A 128 -1.44 -10.18 13.85
CA THR A 128 -2.27 -11.25 13.25
C THR A 128 -2.72 -12.25 14.31
N GLU A 129 -1.88 -12.55 15.31
CA GLU A 129 -2.27 -13.38 16.45
C GLU A 129 -3.32 -12.68 17.32
N LEU A 130 -3.15 -11.38 17.57
CA LEU A 130 -4.17 -10.61 18.29
C LEU A 130 -5.53 -10.65 17.58
N VAL A 131 -5.54 -10.49 16.24
CA VAL A 131 -6.77 -10.61 15.45
C VAL A 131 -7.36 -12.01 15.56
N ALA A 132 -6.55 -13.07 15.50
CA ALA A 132 -7.02 -14.44 15.68
C ALA A 132 -7.65 -14.67 17.06
N LEU A 133 -7.04 -14.14 18.13
CA LEU A 133 -7.60 -14.19 19.49
C LEU A 133 -8.94 -13.46 19.58
N LEU A 134 -9.05 -12.26 19.00
CA LEU A 134 -10.32 -11.51 18.96
C LEU A 134 -11.42 -12.29 18.21
N ILE A 135 -11.07 -12.98 17.13
CA ILE A 135 -12.02 -13.84 16.41
C ILE A 135 -12.51 -14.99 17.30
N THR A 136 -11.66 -15.54 18.14
CA THR A 136 -12.05 -16.64 19.06
C THR A 136 -12.91 -16.18 20.24
N GLU A 137 -13.19 -14.89 20.42
CA GLU A 137 -14.22 -14.42 21.36
C GLU A 137 -15.63 -14.66 20.86
N GLY A 138 -15.85 -14.83 19.52
CA GLY A 138 -17.15 -15.09 18.93
C GLY A 138 -17.58 -16.57 19.00
N ARG A 139 -18.87 -16.83 18.86
CA ARG A 139 -19.46 -18.18 18.79
C ARG A 139 -19.24 -18.84 17.42
N ASP A 140 -19.04 -18.01 16.41
CA ASP A 140 -18.70 -18.41 15.05
C ASP A 140 -17.75 -17.38 14.42
N PHE A 141 -17.26 -17.64 13.20
CA PHE A 141 -16.34 -16.76 12.51
C PHE A 141 -16.93 -15.38 12.20
N VAL A 142 -18.24 -15.27 11.94
CA VAL A 142 -18.87 -13.99 11.61
C VAL A 142 -18.91 -13.09 12.85
N GLU A 143 -19.40 -13.61 13.98
CA GLU A 143 -19.42 -12.88 15.25
C GLU A 143 -18.01 -12.52 15.72
N GLY A 144 -17.03 -13.43 15.56
CA GLY A 144 -15.63 -13.18 15.88
C GLY A 144 -15.01 -12.06 15.02
N ILE A 145 -15.27 -12.04 13.73
CA ILE A 145 -14.81 -10.97 12.84
C ILE A 145 -15.49 -9.64 13.18
N GLU A 146 -16.79 -9.67 13.55
CA GLU A 146 -17.48 -8.47 14.04
C GLU A 146 -16.86 -7.93 15.34
N SER A 147 -16.40 -8.79 16.23
CA SER A 147 -15.61 -8.38 17.41
C SER A 147 -14.34 -7.62 17.00
N VAL A 148 -13.63 -8.08 15.97
CA VAL A 148 -12.47 -7.35 15.40
C VAL A 148 -12.90 -5.98 14.89
N TYR A 149 -13.98 -5.87 14.10
CA TYR A 149 -14.46 -4.60 13.56
C TYR A 149 -14.86 -3.59 14.64
N ASN A 150 -15.35 -4.07 15.77
CA ASN A 150 -15.77 -3.23 16.89
C ASN A 150 -14.62 -2.86 17.84
N SER A 151 -13.59 -3.70 17.94
CA SER A 151 -12.47 -3.51 18.87
C SER A 151 -11.31 -2.74 18.25
N VAL A 152 -11.01 -2.95 16.97
CA VAL A 152 -9.82 -2.40 16.31
C VAL A 152 -10.04 -0.92 15.94
N LYS A 153 -9.20 -0.05 16.45
CA LYS A 153 -9.04 1.32 15.96
C LYS A 153 -7.94 1.31 14.88
N GLY A 154 -8.34 1.45 13.62
CA GLY A 154 -7.41 1.34 12.49
C GLY A 154 -8.05 0.72 11.26
N SER A 155 -7.38 -0.26 10.66
CA SER A 155 -7.88 -1.04 9.54
C SER A 155 -7.37 -2.49 9.66
N CYS A 156 -8.24 -3.45 9.32
CA CYS A 156 -7.88 -4.86 9.30
C CYS A 156 -8.72 -5.61 8.27
N SER A 157 -8.13 -5.94 7.13
CA SER A 157 -8.67 -6.90 6.18
C SER A 157 -7.96 -8.25 6.34
N MET A 158 -8.67 -9.36 6.13
CA MET A 158 -8.14 -10.68 6.43
C MET A 158 -8.65 -11.77 5.50
N LEU A 159 -7.86 -12.86 5.38
CA LEU A 159 -8.29 -14.13 4.84
C LEU A 159 -8.07 -15.21 5.89
N LEU A 160 -9.07 -16.06 6.11
CA LEU A 160 -9.00 -17.24 6.95
C LEU A 160 -9.16 -18.48 6.07
N LEU A 161 -8.17 -19.33 6.06
CA LEU A 161 -8.22 -20.65 5.43
C LEU A 161 -8.77 -21.63 6.45
N THR A 162 -9.90 -22.24 6.14
CA THR A 162 -10.58 -23.26 6.95
C THR A 162 -10.71 -24.57 6.17
N GLU A 163 -11.15 -25.63 6.83
CA GLU A 163 -11.47 -26.90 6.17
C GLU A 163 -12.64 -26.75 5.15
N ASN A 164 -13.51 -25.73 5.35
CA ASN A 164 -14.72 -25.52 4.55
C ASN A 164 -14.58 -24.37 3.53
N GLY A 165 -13.36 -23.96 3.22
CA GLY A 165 -13.07 -22.89 2.27
C GLY A 165 -12.32 -21.71 2.87
N ILE A 166 -12.30 -20.60 2.14
CA ILE A 166 -11.64 -19.37 2.56
C ILE A 166 -12.71 -18.35 2.99
N ILE A 167 -12.58 -17.82 4.20
CA ILE A 167 -13.38 -16.67 4.63
C ILE A 167 -12.54 -15.42 4.32
N ALA A 168 -13.11 -14.51 3.54
CA ALA A 168 -12.53 -13.21 3.24
C ALA A 168 -13.36 -12.11 3.91
N ALA A 169 -12.71 -11.24 4.67
CA ALA A 169 -13.34 -10.18 5.41
C ALA A 169 -12.62 -8.85 5.18
N ARG A 170 -13.30 -7.88 4.58
CA ARG A 170 -12.77 -6.54 4.34
C ARG A 170 -12.97 -5.67 5.56
N ASP A 171 -12.03 -4.81 5.87
CA ASP A 171 -12.10 -3.92 7.02
C ASP A 171 -13.42 -3.11 7.06
N LYS A 172 -13.81 -2.68 8.28
CA LYS A 172 -15.11 -2.07 8.58
C LYS A 172 -15.50 -0.92 7.63
N LEU A 173 -14.54 -0.10 7.23
CA LEU A 173 -14.76 1.04 6.32
C LEU A 173 -14.17 0.82 4.92
N GLY A 174 -13.68 -0.39 4.62
CA GLY A 174 -13.16 -0.73 3.29
C GLY A 174 -11.89 0.02 2.87
N ARG A 175 -11.06 0.46 3.82
CA ARG A 175 -9.82 1.20 3.54
C ARG A 175 -8.82 0.43 2.72
N THR A 176 -8.73 -0.88 3.00
CA THR A 176 -7.92 -1.83 2.23
C THR A 176 -8.85 -2.70 1.39
N PRO A 177 -8.63 -2.79 0.07
CA PRO A 177 -9.51 -3.53 -0.83
C PRO A 177 -9.32 -5.04 -0.71
N ILE A 178 -10.39 -5.77 -1.05
CA ILE A 178 -10.34 -7.20 -1.40
C ILE A 178 -11.13 -7.37 -2.68
N VAL A 179 -10.48 -7.94 -3.70
CA VAL A 179 -11.09 -8.25 -4.99
C VAL A 179 -11.21 -9.77 -5.15
N ILE A 180 -12.36 -10.23 -5.62
CA ILE A 180 -12.61 -11.63 -5.95
C ILE A 180 -12.37 -11.84 -7.42
N GLY A 181 -11.55 -12.85 -7.73
CA GLY A 181 -11.33 -13.36 -9.07
C GLY A 181 -12.00 -14.72 -9.26
N LYS A 182 -12.45 -14.98 -10.49
CA LYS A 182 -13.08 -16.23 -10.91
C LYS A 182 -12.44 -16.75 -12.16
N LYS A 183 -12.18 -18.06 -12.20
CA LYS A 183 -11.90 -18.83 -13.41
C LYS A 183 -12.61 -20.18 -13.37
N ASP A 184 -12.54 -20.96 -14.42
CA ASP A 184 -13.19 -22.27 -14.42
C ASP A 184 -12.68 -23.17 -13.30
N GLY A 185 -13.60 -23.61 -12.44
CA GLY A 185 -13.32 -24.47 -11.30
C GLY A 185 -12.47 -23.84 -10.17
N ALA A 186 -12.29 -22.51 -10.15
CA ALA A 186 -11.54 -21.85 -9.09
C ALA A 186 -11.99 -20.40 -8.81
N TYR A 187 -11.82 -20.00 -7.54
CA TYR A 187 -11.97 -18.61 -7.08
C TYR A 187 -10.73 -18.16 -6.32
N ALA A 188 -10.46 -16.87 -6.39
CA ALA A 188 -9.37 -16.23 -5.64
C ALA A 188 -9.85 -14.95 -4.96
N ALA A 189 -9.21 -14.60 -3.84
CA ALA A 189 -9.32 -13.30 -3.18
C ALA A 189 -7.94 -12.65 -3.10
N SER A 190 -7.82 -11.39 -3.47
CA SER A 190 -6.54 -10.67 -3.47
C SER A 190 -6.70 -9.24 -2.98
N SER A 191 -5.62 -8.68 -2.41
CA SER A 191 -5.53 -7.25 -2.13
C SER A 191 -5.53 -6.40 -3.40
N GLU A 192 -5.05 -6.94 -4.52
CA GLU A 192 -4.98 -6.28 -5.82
C GLU A 192 -5.39 -7.22 -6.96
N SER A 193 -5.90 -6.66 -8.05
CA SER A 193 -6.29 -7.42 -9.23
C SER A 193 -5.16 -7.71 -10.21
N THR A 194 -3.94 -7.21 -9.96
CA THR A 194 -2.84 -7.24 -10.93
C THR A 194 -2.41 -8.65 -11.35
N CYS A 195 -2.56 -9.65 -10.45
CA CYS A 195 -2.22 -11.04 -10.76
C CYS A 195 -3.26 -11.76 -11.64
N PHE A 196 -4.50 -11.30 -11.66
CA PHE A 196 -5.61 -12.04 -12.24
C PHE A 196 -5.45 -12.33 -13.74
N PRO A 197 -5.08 -11.35 -14.60
CA PRO A 197 -4.94 -11.63 -16.03
C PRO A 197 -3.89 -12.71 -16.34
N ASN A 198 -2.80 -12.75 -15.57
CA ASN A 198 -1.71 -13.70 -15.80
C ASN A 198 -1.94 -15.08 -15.16
N LEU A 199 -2.97 -15.21 -14.32
CA LEU A 199 -3.41 -16.46 -13.70
C LEU A 199 -4.78 -16.92 -14.23
N ASP A 200 -5.23 -16.32 -15.34
CA ASP A 200 -6.49 -16.61 -16.04
C ASP A 200 -7.76 -16.33 -15.18
N TYR A 201 -7.64 -15.50 -14.15
CA TYR A 201 -8.80 -15.03 -13.40
C TYR A 201 -9.39 -13.77 -14.04
N GLN A 202 -10.71 -13.71 -14.05
CA GLN A 202 -11.46 -12.49 -14.32
C GLN A 202 -11.95 -11.90 -13.00
N ILE A 203 -12.03 -10.57 -12.89
CA ILE A 203 -12.63 -9.91 -11.73
C ILE A 203 -14.10 -10.30 -11.69
N ASP A 204 -14.53 -10.93 -10.60
CA ASP A 204 -15.92 -11.25 -10.32
C ASP A 204 -16.61 -10.10 -9.60
N ARG A 205 -16.04 -9.66 -8.47
CA ARG A 205 -16.56 -8.52 -7.69
C ARG A 205 -15.52 -7.98 -6.69
N TYR A 206 -15.81 -6.81 -6.14
CA TYR A 206 -15.12 -6.25 -4.99
C TYR A 206 -15.94 -6.52 -3.73
N ILE A 207 -15.29 -6.96 -2.64
CA ILE A 207 -15.94 -7.10 -1.33
C ILE A 207 -16.16 -5.70 -0.77
N GLY A 208 -17.38 -5.42 -0.28
CA GLY A 208 -17.74 -4.13 0.29
C GLY A 208 -17.17 -3.88 1.70
N PRO A 209 -17.30 -2.67 2.25
CA PRO A 209 -16.80 -2.33 3.61
C PRO A 209 -17.46 -3.23 4.66
N GLY A 210 -16.64 -3.86 5.50
CA GLY A 210 -17.13 -4.76 6.56
C GLY A 210 -17.84 -6.01 6.07
N GLU A 211 -17.85 -6.28 4.78
CA GLU A 211 -18.46 -7.49 4.22
C GLU A 211 -17.61 -8.72 4.53
N ILE A 212 -18.29 -9.84 4.82
CA ILE A 212 -17.68 -11.14 5.07
C ILE A 212 -18.26 -12.13 4.06
N VAL A 213 -17.38 -12.85 3.35
CA VAL A 213 -17.79 -13.89 2.40
C VAL A 213 -17.04 -15.19 2.66
N ARG A 214 -17.69 -16.31 2.34
CA ARG A 214 -17.06 -17.62 2.22
C ARG A 214 -16.83 -17.92 0.76
N ILE A 215 -15.63 -18.35 0.43
CA ILE A 215 -15.20 -18.69 -0.94
C ILE A 215 -14.96 -20.19 -0.98
N THR A 216 -15.58 -20.86 -1.94
CA THR A 216 -15.38 -22.28 -2.27
C THR A 216 -14.99 -22.40 -3.75
N ALA A 217 -14.64 -23.60 -4.21
CA ALA A 217 -14.39 -23.83 -5.63
C ALA A 217 -15.66 -23.68 -6.51
N ASP A 218 -16.83 -23.69 -5.90
CA ASP A 218 -18.14 -23.65 -6.58
C ASP A 218 -18.78 -22.26 -6.56
N GLY A 219 -18.33 -21.36 -5.67
CA GLY A 219 -18.91 -20.03 -5.57
C GLY A 219 -18.49 -19.22 -4.35
N VAL A 220 -19.10 -18.05 -4.25
CA VAL A 220 -18.91 -17.08 -3.16
C VAL A 220 -20.24 -16.88 -2.43
N GLU A 221 -20.26 -17.22 -1.16
CA GLU A 221 -21.42 -17.05 -0.26
C GLU A 221 -21.21 -15.78 0.60
N GLN A 222 -22.21 -14.89 0.64
CA GLN A 222 -22.18 -13.73 1.51
C GLN A 222 -22.65 -14.11 2.92
N LEU A 223 -21.73 -14.05 3.90
CA LEU A 223 -22.04 -14.34 5.31
C LEU A 223 -22.51 -13.09 6.06
N ARG A 224 -21.98 -11.91 5.70
CA ARG A 224 -22.37 -10.62 6.25
C ARG A 224 -22.41 -9.58 5.13
N LYS A 225 -23.48 -8.81 5.09
CA LYS A 225 -23.66 -7.71 4.13
C LYS A 225 -22.65 -6.57 4.37
N PRO A 226 -22.28 -5.82 3.32
CA PRO A 226 -21.44 -4.65 3.48
C PRO A 226 -22.13 -3.54 4.27
N ASN A 227 -21.32 -2.71 4.92
CA ASN A 227 -21.77 -1.44 5.49
C ASN A 227 -22.04 -0.43 4.37
N GLU A 228 -22.82 0.61 4.67
CA GLU A 228 -23.09 1.71 3.72
C GLU A 228 -21.90 2.66 3.61
N ASP A 229 -21.21 2.91 4.72
CA ASP A 229 -20.06 3.82 4.81
C ASP A 229 -18.80 3.17 4.27
N MET A 230 -18.16 3.84 3.31
CA MET A 230 -16.86 3.45 2.75
C MET A 230 -15.85 4.59 2.89
N GLN A 231 -14.59 4.24 3.16
CA GLN A 231 -13.46 5.15 3.25
C GLN A 231 -12.23 4.50 2.59
N ILE A 232 -12.33 4.16 1.30
CA ILE A 232 -11.20 3.54 0.60
C ILE A 232 -10.01 4.51 0.52
N CYS A 233 -8.82 4.01 0.76
CA CYS A 233 -7.62 4.84 0.81
C CYS A 233 -7.27 5.45 -0.56
N SER A 234 -7.22 6.77 -0.68
CA SER A 234 -6.79 7.46 -1.91
C SER A 234 -5.37 7.13 -2.34
N PHE A 235 -4.49 6.81 -1.40
CA PHE A 235 -3.09 6.46 -1.65
C PHE A 235 -2.90 5.15 -2.44
N LEU A 236 -3.94 4.33 -2.55
CA LEU A 236 -3.94 3.16 -3.43
C LEU A 236 -3.69 3.57 -4.88
N TRP A 237 -4.33 4.65 -5.34
CA TRP A 237 -4.12 5.18 -6.70
C TRP A 237 -2.88 6.06 -6.81
N VAL A 238 -2.52 6.77 -5.75
CA VAL A 238 -1.35 7.67 -5.77
C VAL A 238 -0.04 6.88 -5.82
N TYR A 239 0.13 5.88 -4.97
CA TYR A 239 1.42 5.21 -4.79
C TYR A 239 1.36 3.68 -4.73
N TYR A 240 0.45 3.11 -3.89
CA TYR A 240 0.54 1.68 -3.57
C TYR A 240 0.20 0.77 -4.71
N GLY A 241 -0.92 1.05 -5.38
CA GLY A 241 -1.44 0.19 -6.41
C GLY A 241 -0.46 -0.02 -7.55
N PHE A 242 -0.33 -1.26 -7.98
CA PHE A 242 0.41 -1.54 -9.21
C PHE A 242 -0.34 -0.91 -10.40
N PRO A 243 0.35 -0.41 -11.44
CA PRO A 243 -0.31 0.32 -12.55
C PRO A 243 -1.48 -0.43 -13.20
N THR A 244 -1.39 -1.76 -13.32
CA THR A 244 -2.45 -2.58 -13.91
C THR A 244 -3.59 -2.93 -12.97
N SER A 245 -3.47 -2.62 -11.67
CA SER A 245 -4.50 -2.91 -10.67
C SER A 245 -5.73 -2.02 -10.82
N CYS A 246 -6.87 -2.58 -10.46
CA CYS A 246 -8.13 -1.85 -10.33
C CYS A 246 -8.67 -1.98 -8.88
N TYR A 247 -9.17 -0.87 -8.36
CA TYR A 247 -9.88 -0.84 -7.08
C TYR A 247 -11.26 -0.21 -7.31
N GLU A 248 -12.31 -0.86 -6.83
CA GLU A 248 -13.71 -0.45 -7.08
C GLU A 248 -14.01 -0.19 -8.58
N GLY A 249 -13.38 -0.96 -9.47
CA GLY A 249 -13.51 -0.81 -10.92
C GLY A 249 -12.65 0.32 -11.54
N VAL A 250 -11.87 1.03 -10.73
CA VAL A 250 -11.06 2.18 -11.18
C VAL A 250 -9.59 1.79 -11.30
N ASN A 251 -9.04 1.87 -12.51
CA ASN A 251 -7.64 1.49 -12.79
C ASN A 251 -6.66 2.53 -12.25
N VAL A 252 -5.56 2.05 -11.67
CA VAL A 252 -4.52 2.86 -11.02
C VAL A 252 -3.81 3.77 -12.03
N GLU A 253 -3.33 3.22 -13.15
CA GLU A 253 -2.57 4.01 -14.14
C GLU A 253 -3.44 5.09 -14.79
N LYS A 254 -4.72 4.78 -15.05
CA LYS A 254 -5.65 5.77 -15.59
C LYS A 254 -5.83 6.96 -14.66
N VAL A 255 -5.95 6.73 -13.35
CA VAL A 255 -6.06 7.82 -12.35
C VAL A 255 -4.80 8.68 -12.35
N ARG A 256 -3.62 8.06 -12.37
CA ARG A 256 -2.33 8.78 -12.43
C ARG A 256 -2.23 9.63 -13.70
N PHE A 257 -2.58 9.04 -14.83
CA PHE A 257 -2.57 9.72 -16.13
C PHE A 257 -3.55 10.90 -16.16
N ASP A 258 -4.82 10.68 -15.82
CA ASP A 258 -5.86 11.72 -15.84
C ASP A 258 -5.51 12.87 -14.88
N SER A 259 -4.98 12.57 -13.70
CA SER A 259 -4.47 13.54 -12.74
C SER A 259 -3.33 14.39 -13.34
N GLY A 260 -2.42 13.74 -14.08
CA GLY A 260 -1.36 14.41 -14.81
C GLY A 260 -1.88 15.36 -15.89
N VAL A 261 -2.86 14.92 -16.70
CA VAL A 261 -3.50 15.75 -17.75
C VAL A 261 -4.10 17.04 -17.17
N GLU A 262 -4.85 16.93 -16.08
CA GLU A 262 -5.45 18.11 -15.42
C GLU A 262 -4.39 19.07 -14.89
N MET A 263 -3.33 18.56 -14.29
CA MET A 263 -2.22 19.40 -13.82
C MET A 263 -1.48 20.06 -14.98
N GLY A 264 -1.23 19.35 -16.08
CA GLY A 264 -0.56 19.89 -17.25
C GLY A 264 -1.34 21.01 -17.91
N ARG A 265 -2.67 20.86 -18.05
CA ARG A 265 -3.57 21.88 -18.60
C ARG A 265 -3.60 23.18 -17.80
N SER A 266 -3.49 23.06 -16.48
CA SER A 266 -3.55 24.22 -15.56
C SER A 266 -2.18 24.82 -15.23
N ASP A 267 -1.09 24.29 -15.78
CA ASP A 267 0.28 24.72 -15.47
C ASP A 267 0.81 25.73 -16.49
N ASN A 268 1.26 26.88 -15.99
CA ASN A 268 1.84 27.96 -16.82
C ASN A 268 3.38 27.93 -16.86
N SER A 269 4.02 26.93 -16.24
CA SER A 269 5.50 26.83 -16.25
C SER A 269 6.01 26.63 -17.67
N ASP A 270 7.08 27.36 -18.03
CA ASP A 270 7.77 27.22 -19.31
C ASP A 270 8.84 26.11 -19.18
N VAL A 271 8.54 24.94 -19.74
CA VAL A 271 9.38 23.73 -19.62
C VAL A 271 9.57 23.08 -20.99
N ASP A 272 10.72 22.45 -21.17
CA ASP A 272 11.08 21.81 -22.44
C ASP A 272 10.51 20.38 -22.54
N CYS A 273 10.33 19.70 -21.42
CA CYS A 273 9.75 18.34 -21.37
C CYS A 273 9.27 17.98 -19.97
N ALA A 274 8.42 16.96 -19.92
CA ALA A 274 8.01 16.30 -18.70
C ALA A 274 8.76 15.00 -18.48
N CYS A 275 9.03 14.66 -17.22
CA CYS A 275 9.76 13.48 -16.79
C CYS A 275 9.06 12.86 -15.57
N GLY A 276 9.09 11.54 -15.42
CA GLY A 276 8.59 10.86 -14.21
C GLY A 276 9.73 10.35 -13.33
N ILE A 277 9.58 10.48 -12.03
CA ILE A 277 10.43 9.72 -11.10
C ILE A 277 10.02 8.24 -11.22
N PRO A 278 10.94 7.34 -11.60
CA PRO A 278 10.61 5.94 -11.79
C PRO A 278 10.35 5.21 -10.45
N ASP A 279 9.31 4.38 -10.33
CA ASP A 279 8.27 4.11 -11.35
C ASP A 279 6.98 4.91 -11.05
N SER A 280 6.83 5.44 -9.83
CA SER A 280 5.59 6.03 -9.28
C SER A 280 5.12 7.29 -10.01
N GLY A 281 6.05 8.13 -10.45
CA GLY A 281 5.75 9.38 -11.15
C GLY A 281 5.51 9.24 -12.65
N VAL A 282 5.70 8.05 -13.25
CA VAL A 282 5.69 7.89 -14.72
C VAL A 282 4.31 8.12 -15.32
N GLY A 283 3.25 7.47 -14.77
CA GLY A 283 1.89 7.61 -15.28
C GLY A 283 1.40 9.07 -15.24
N MET A 284 1.66 9.76 -14.13
CA MET A 284 1.33 11.18 -14.01
C MET A 284 2.12 12.05 -14.99
N ALA A 285 3.42 11.76 -15.19
CA ALA A 285 4.26 12.54 -16.12
C ALA A 285 3.84 12.37 -17.57
N LEU A 286 3.40 11.18 -17.97
CA LEU A 286 2.81 10.94 -19.29
C LEU A 286 1.55 11.77 -19.49
N GLY A 287 0.63 11.74 -18.51
CA GLY A 287 -0.58 12.58 -18.54
C GLY A 287 -0.24 14.07 -18.54
N TYR A 288 0.72 14.51 -17.72
CA TYR A 288 1.16 15.91 -17.69
C TYR A 288 1.70 16.37 -19.05
N ALA A 289 2.55 15.54 -19.69
CA ALA A 289 3.11 15.82 -21.00
C ALA A 289 2.01 16.06 -22.03
N GLU A 290 0.98 15.20 -22.05
CA GLU A 290 -0.18 15.34 -22.92
C GLU A 290 -0.98 16.63 -22.60
N GLY A 291 -1.31 16.84 -21.33
CA GLY A 291 -2.10 18.00 -20.89
C GLY A 291 -1.41 19.35 -21.16
N LYS A 292 -0.09 19.40 -21.04
CA LYS A 292 0.76 20.57 -21.26
C LYS A 292 1.13 20.78 -22.74
N GLY A 293 1.11 19.72 -23.54
CA GLY A 293 1.58 19.76 -24.94
C GLY A 293 3.11 19.78 -25.08
N VAL A 294 3.82 19.14 -24.16
CA VAL A 294 5.29 18.99 -24.21
C VAL A 294 5.69 17.52 -24.31
N PRO A 295 6.89 17.19 -24.86
CA PRO A 295 7.31 15.79 -24.94
C PRO A 295 7.58 15.19 -23.56
N TYR A 296 7.35 13.88 -23.42
CA TYR A 296 7.83 13.10 -22.29
C TYR A 296 9.27 12.62 -22.56
N HIS A 297 10.18 12.85 -21.62
CA HIS A 297 11.54 12.34 -21.69
C HIS A 297 11.89 11.47 -20.49
N ARG A 298 12.60 10.37 -20.75
CA ARG A 298 13.13 9.50 -19.69
C ARG A 298 14.48 10.03 -19.22
N ALA A 299 14.45 11.12 -18.47
CA ALA A 299 15.64 11.79 -17.94
C ALA A 299 16.32 11.01 -16.79
N ILE A 300 15.60 10.14 -16.12
CA ILE A 300 16.10 9.22 -15.09
C ILE A 300 15.65 7.81 -15.42
N ALA A 301 16.54 6.84 -15.28
CA ALA A 301 16.24 5.42 -15.39
C ALA A 301 16.49 4.72 -14.05
N LYS A 302 15.59 3.82 -13.67
CA LYS A 302 15.76 2.96 -12.51
C LYS A 302 16.64 1.76 -12.86
N TYR A 303 17.66 1.51 -12.06
CA TYR A 303 18.49 0.33 -12.18
C TYR A 303 17.92 -0.81 -11.35
N THR A 304 17.23 -1.74 -12.01
CA THR A 304 16.52 -2.83 -11.35
C THR A 304 17.33 -4.10 -11.07
N PRO A 305 18.46 -4.41 -11.79
CA PRO A 305 19.04 -5.76 -11.74
C PRO A 305 19.72 -6.16 -10.42
N THR A 306 20.10 -5.23 -9.53
CA THR A 306 21.05 -5.57 -8.47
C THR A 306 20.56 -5.42 -7.03
N TRP A 307 19.37 -4.81 -6.78
CA TRP A 307 18.99 -4.54 -5.40
C TRP A 307 17.49 -4.75 -5.15
N PRO A 308 17.11 -5.75 -4.33
CA PRO A 308 15.76 -5.82 -3.81
C PRO A 308 15.43 -4.53 -3.04
N ARG A 309 14.14 -4.18 -2.99
CA ARG A 309 13.65 -3.00 -2.24
C ARG A 309 14.12 -2.98 -0.77
N SER A 310 14.38 -4.16 -0.22
CA SER A 310 14.75 -4.41 1.16
C SER A 310 16.24 -4.26 1.48
N PHE A 311 17.13 -4.21 0.49
CA PHE A 311 18.56 -4.08 0.78
C PHE A 311 18.89 -2.65 1.20
N THR A 312 18.85 -2.42 2.52
CA THR A 312 19.29 -1.17 3.13
C THR A 312 20.48 -1.50 4.03
N PRO A 313 21.72 -1.18 3.62
CA PRO A 313 22.90 -1.39 4.47
C PRO A 313 22.76 -0.69 5.82
N SER A 314 23.36 -1.24 6.84
CA SER A 314 23.38 -0.63 8.18
C SER A 314 24.19 0.67 8.23
N ASP A 315 25.21 0.78 7.38
CA ASP A 315 26.07 1.96 7.28
C ASP A 315 25.44 3.08 6.42
N GLN A 316 25.53 4.32 6.89
CA GLN A 316 24.96 5.51 6.24
C GLN A 316 25.65 5.83 4.90
N SER A 317 26.96 5.62 4.78
CA SER A 317 27.72 5.85 3.55
C SER A 317 27.28 4.87 2.45
N MET A 318 27.10 3.62 2.81
CA MET A 318 26.60 2.59 1.90
C MET A 318 25.12 2.81 1.52
N ARG A 319 24.29 3.31 2.43
CA ARG A 319 22.90 3.70 2.09
C ARG A 319 22.86 4.81 1.06
N SER A 320 23.71 5.82 1.20
CA SER A 320 23.80 6.93 0.25
C SER A 320 24.30 6.44 -1.12
N LEU A 321 25.26 5.53 -1.15
CA LEU A 321 25.75 4.92 -2.38
C LEU A 321 24.68 4.08 -3.08
N VAL A 322 24.00 3.22 -2.34
CA VAL A 322 22.90 2.38 -2.87
C VAL A 322 21.74 3.24 -3.40
N ALA A 323 21.41 4.34 -2.72
CA ALA A 323 20.39 5.28 -3.19
C ALA A 323 20.80 5.92 -4.54
N LYS A 324 22.05 6.33 -4.69
CA LYS A 324 22.59 6.85 -5.96
C LYS A 324 22.62 5.81 -7.08
N MET A 325 22.85 4.54 -6.77
CA MET A 325 22.89 3.47 -7.78
C MET A 325 21.50 3.11 -8.31
N LYS A 326 20.42 3.41 -7.56
CA LYS A 326 19.04 3.05 -7.96
C LYS A 326 18.49 3.91 -9.09
N LEU A 327 18.89 5.18 -9.16
CA LEU A 327 18.39 6.16 -10.13
C LEU A 327 19.55 6.72 -10.93
N ILE A 328 19.60 6.38 -12.21
CA ILE A 328 20.68 6.78 -13.13
C ILE A 328 20.18 7.93 -14.00
N PRO A 329 20.75 9.15 -13.88
CA PRO A 329 20.39 10.27 -14.73
C PRO A 329 20.97 10.09 -16.14
N ASN A 330 20.20 10.50 -17.14
CA ASN A 330 20.58 10.47 -18.55
C ASN A 330 21.02 11.85 -19.02
N ARG A 331 22.33 12.10 -19.08
CA ARG A 331 22.86 13.41 -19.42
C ARG A 331 22.34 13.96 -20.75
N ALA A 332 22.23 13.13 -21.78
CA ALA A 332 21.73 13.55 -23.10
C ALA A 332 20.27 14.08 -23.05
N MET A 333 19.49 13.68 -22.04
CA MET A 333 18.12 14.13 -21.84
C MET A 333 17.99 15.29 -20.84
N LEU A 334 19.06 15.60 -20.08
CA LEU A 334 19.06 16.60 -19.02
C LEU A 334 19.72 17.89 -19.42
N ASP A 335 20.86 17.81 -20.15
CA ASP A 335 21.79 18.92 -20.35
C ASP A 335 21.11 20.10 -21.07
N GLY A 336 21.23 21.29 -20.45
CA GLY A 336 20.70 22.55 -20.94
C GLY A 336 19.18 22.72 -20.91
N LYS A 337 18.42 21.73 -20.35
CA LYS A 337 16.95 21.72 -20.42
C LYS A 337 16.28 22.22 -19.14
N ARG A 338 15.09 22.81 -19.32
CA ARG A 338 14.14 23.12 -18.26
C ARG A 338 13.22 21.90 -18.11
N LEU A 339 13.41 21.17 -17.03
CA LEU A 339 12.78 19.87 -16.83
C LEU A 339 11.66 19.95 -15.81
N LEU A 340 10.53 19.32 -16.10
CA LEU A 340 9.49 19.11 -15.12
C LEU A 340 9.42 17.64 -14.74
N PHE A 341 9.58 17.38 -13.45
CA PHE A 341 9.43 16.04 -12.89
C PHE A 341 8.09 15.88 -12.17
N CYS A 342 7.45 14.75 -12.43
CA CYS A 342 6.31 14.28 -11.64
C CYS A 342 6.75 13.20 -10.67
N ASP A 343 6.21 13.25 -9.44
CA ASP A 343 6.40 12.23 -8.41
C ASP A 343 5.09 12.01 -7.65
N ASP A 344 4.98 10.90 -6.94
CA ASP A 344 3.76 10.56 -6.18
C ASP A 344 3.55 11.46 -4.95
N SER A 345 4.57 11.58 -4.10
CA SER A 345 4.46 12.27 -2.81
C SER A 345 5.82 12.72 -2.26
N ILE A 346 5.81 13.71 -1.37
CA ILE A 346 6.98 14.10 -0.57
C ILE A 346 6.71 13.77 0.90
N VAL A 347 7.41 12.74 1.42
CA VAL A 347 7.29 12.32 2.82
C VAL A 347 8.38 12.94 3.68
N ARG A 348 9.61 12.43 3.61
CA ARG A 348 10.78 12.90 4.38
C ARG A 348 11.64 13.92 3.62
N GLY A 349 11.62 13.85 2.31
CA GLY A 349 12.32 14.74 1.39
C GLY A 349 13.83 14.54 1.25
N THR A 350 14.46 13.65 2.02
CA THR A 350 15.92 13.45 1.99
C THR A 350 16.42 12.94 0.63
N GLN A 351 15.76 11.94 0.06
CA GLN A 351 16.12 11.41 -1.26
C GLN A 351 15.87 12.41 -2.39
N LEU A 352 14.79 13.20 -2.29
CA LEU A 352 14.43 14.18 -3.29
C LEU A 352 15.52 15.28 -3.42
N ARG A 353 16.01 15.79 -2.30
CA ARG A 353 17.06 16.80 -2.29
C ARG A 353 18.34 16.33 -3.00
N ASP A 354 18.74 15.09 -2.69
CA ASP A 354 19.95 14.53 -3.30
C ASP A 354 19.76 14.26 -4.80
N ASN A 355 18.57 13.82 -5.20
CA ASN A 355 18.23 13.63 -6.61
C ASN A 355 18.22 14.94 -7.39
N VAL A 356 17.61 15.99 -6.86
CA VAL A 356 17.58 17.33 -7.52
C VAL A 356 19.00 17.89 -7.72
N LYS A 357 19.87 17.73 -6.71
CA LYS A 357 21.29 18.12 -6.86
C LYS A 357 21.97 17.38 -8.02
N VAL A 358 21.74 16.08 -8.12
CA VAL A 358 22.31 15.27 -9.23
C VAL A 358 21.79 15.76 -10.59
N LEU A 359 20.52 16.18 -10.71
CA LEU A 359 20.00 16.72 -11.97
C LEU A 359 20.76 17.98 -12.41
N TYR A 360 21.00 18.92 -11.49
CA TYR A 360 21.81 20.10 -11.79
C TYR A 360 23.26 19.76 -12.09
N ASP A 361 23.88 18.82 -11.39
CA ASP A 361 25.28 18.37 -11.67
C ASP A 361 25.40 17.72 -13.07
N TYR A 362 24.29 17.22 -13.64
CA TYR A 362 24.20 16.67 -15.00
C TYR A 362 23.75 17.68 -16.06
N GLY A 363 23.65 18.97 -15.70
CA GLY A 363 23.44 20.06 -16.63
C GLY A 363 22.01 20.54 -16.79
N ALA A 364 21.06 20.10 -15.95
CA ALA A 364 19.70 20.65 -15.97
C ALA A 364 19.75 22.17 -15.75
N LYS A 365 19.06 22.95 -16.59
CA LYS A 365 18.96 24.39 -16.47
C LYS A 365 17.95 24.79 -15.40
N GLU A 366 16.82 24.13 -15.37
CA GLU A 366 15.75 24.33 -14.40
C GLU A 366 15.14 22.97 -14.03
N VAL A 367 14.75 22.85 -12.75
CA VAL A 367 14.06 21.66 -12.23
C VAL A 367 12.76 22.09 -11.59
N HIS A 368 11.65 21.77 -12.24
CA HIS A 368 10.28 21.97 -11.75
C HIS A 368 9.73 20.66 -11.23
N MET A 369 8.85 20.70 -10.24
CA MET A 369 8.28 19.48 -9.67
C MET A 369 6.76 19.58 -9.47
N ARG A 370 6.08 18.49 -9.79
CA ARG A 370 4.63 18.32 -9.61
C ARG A 370 4.38 17.02 -8.87
N ILE A 371 3.63 17.13 -7.80
CA ILE A 371 3.35 16.02 -6.87
C ILE A 371 1.90 15.58 -7.05
N ALA A 372 1.69 14.26 -7.20
CA ALA A 372 0.39 13.67 -7.54
C ALA A 372 -0.67 13.82 -6.44
N CYS A 373 -0.28 14.12 -5.21
CA CYS A 373 -1.19 14.32 -4.09
C CYS A 373 -0.94 15.65 -3.37
N PRO A 374 -1.85 16.12 -2.51
CA PRO A 374 -1.61 17.23 -1.59
C PRO A 374 -0.44 16.96 -0.62
N PRO A 375 0.10 17.99 0.05
CA PRO A 375 1.08 17.79 1.12
C PRO A 375 0.55 16.86 2.20
N LEU A 376 1.42 15.96 2.69
CA LEU A 376 1.08 15.06 3.78
C LEU A 376 1.20 15.83 5.11
N ILE A 377 0.08 16.21 5.70
CA ILE A 377 0.03 17.00 6.94
C ILE A 377 -0.20 16.10 8.14
N TYR A 378 -0.99 15.02 7.99
CA TYR A 378 -1.39 14.13 9.08
C TYR A 378 -0.80 12.73 8.89
N GLY A 379 -0.24 12.15 9.96
CA GLY A 379 0.16 10.76 9.98
C GLY A 379 -1.03 9.82 9.84
N CYS A 380 -0.90 8.77 9.04
CA CYS A 380 -2.02 7.86 8.83
C CYS A 380 -2.18 6.87 10.01
N PRO A 381 -3.31 6.86 10.75
CA PRO A 381 -3.57 5.89 11.80
C PRO A 381 -4.14 4.57 11.27
N PHE A 382 -4.53 4.50 10.00
CA PHE A 382 -5.33 3.42 9.43
C PHE A 382 -4.52 2.41 8.61
N ILE A 383 -3.47 2.86 7.94
CA ILE A 383 -2.65 2.01 7.07
C ILE A 383 -1.17 2.27 7.36
N GLY A 384 -0.40 1.19 7.50
CA GLY A 384 1.05 1.26 7.72
C GLY A 384 1.81 1.61 6.45
N PHE A 385 1.87 2.90 6.09
CA PHE A 385 2.55 3.35 4.89
C PHE A 385 4.05 3.38 5.00
N THR A 386 4.54 3.70 6.17
CA THR A 386 5.95 3.82 6.43
C THR A 386 6.26 3.16 7.77
N SER A 387 7.51 2.80 7.96
CA SER A 387 8.05 2.47 9.28
C SER A 387 8.15 3.71 10.18
N SER A 388 7.49 4.82 9.81
CA SER A 388 7.49 6.06 10.60
C SER A 388 6.89 5.81 11.97
N LYS A 389 7.67 6.15 12.98
CA LYS A 389 7.30 6.02 14.39
C LYS A 389 6.65 7.30 14.94
N SER A 390 6.73 8.41 14.19
CA SER A 390 6.25 9.72 14.59
C SER A 390 5.85 10.55 13.37
N ASP A 391 4.84 11.42 13.54
CA ASP A 391 4.43 12.40 12.54
C ASP A 391 5.54 13.41 12.22
N MET A 392 6.50 13.60 13.12
CA MET A 392 7.68 14.44 12.92
C MET A 392 8.65 13.91 11.85
N GLU A 393 8.42 12.72 11.33
CA GLU A 393 9.14 12.23 10.15
C GLU A 393 8.65 12.87 8.85
N LEU A 394 7.44 13.45 8.84
CA LEU A 394 6.94 14.24 7.72
C LEU A 394 7.71 15.55 7.61
N ILE A 395 8.17 15.89 6.41
CA ILE A 395 8.86 17.16 6.17
C ILE A 395 7.97 18.37 6.50
N THR A 396 6.68 18.25 6.22
CA THR A 396 5.66 19.25 6.51
C THR A 396 5.60 19.57 7.99
N ARG A 397 5.55 18.54 8.84
CA ARG A 397 5.49 18.68 10.31
C ARG A 397 6.74 19.32 10.90
N ARG A 398 7.92 18.99 10.36
CA ARG A 398 9.19 19.62 10.74
C ARG A 398 9.23 21.10 10.38
N ILE A 399 8.72 21.45 9.20
CA ILE A 399 8.65 22.84 8.76
C ILE A 399 7.63 23.61 9.61
N ILE A 400 6.48 23.01 9.92
CA ILE A 400 5.47 23.62 10.81
C ILE A 400 6.08 23.85 12.20
N GLU A 401 6.83 22.89 12.76
CA GLU A 401 7.53 23.05 14.04
C GLU A 401 8.51 24.23 14.01
N GLU A 402 9.27 24.40 12.94
CA GLU A 402 10.17 25.53 12.78
C GLU A 402 9.43 26.89 12.68
N PHE A 403 8.24 26.89 12.08
CA PHE A 403 7.45 28.11 11.90
C PHE A 403 6.64 28.52 13.14
N GLU A 404 6.10 27.53 13.86
CA GLU A 404 5.12 27.71 14.92
C GLU A 404 5.66 27.37 16.32
N GLY A 405 6.86 26.77 16.39
CA GLY A 405 7.44 26.23 17.64
C GLY A 405 6.81 24.89 18.08
N ASP A 406 5.81 24.39 17.36
CA ASP A 406 5.12 23.12 17.59
C ASP A 406 4.62 22.54 16.27
N GLY A 407 5.09 21.35 15.91
CA GLY A 407 4.75 20.67 14.67
C GLY A 407 3.29 20.22 14.56
N SER A 408 2.47 20.39 15.60
CA SER A 408 1.04 20.05 15.62
C SER A 408 0.11 21.26 15.54
N LYS A 409 0.66 22.46 15.49
CA LYS A 409 -0.11 23.71 15.54
C LYS A 409 -0.63 24.13 14.17
N ASN A 410 -1.86 24.66 14.12
CA ASN A 410 -2.49 25.24 12.93
C ASN A 410 -2.54 24.31 11.70
N LEU A 411 -2.62 22.99 11.89
CA LEU A 411 -2.53 21.99 10.82
C LEU A 411 -3.61 22.19 9.76
N ASP A 412 -4.81 22.53 10.14
CA ASP A 412 -5.94 22.86 9.27
C ASP A 412 -5.62 23.97 8.28
N LYS A 413 -4.88 25.02 8.70
CA LYS A 413 -4.45 26.11 7.82
C LYS A 413 -3.40 25.63 6.81
N TYR A 414 -2.45 24.76 7.25
CA TYR A 414 -1.46 24.18 6.35
C TYR A 414 -2.04 23.13 5.41
N ALA A 415 -3.16 22.51 5.76
CA ALA A 415 -3.91 21.57 4.91
C ALA A 415 -4.82 22.28 3.90
N THR A 416 -5.22 23.53 4.17
CA THR A 416 -6.13 24.30 3.30
C THR A 416 -5.38 24.85 2.10
N THR A 417 -5.67 24.34 0.91
CA THR A 417 -5.09 24.80 -0.37
C THR A 417 -5.26 26.31 -0.50
N ASP A 418 -4.19 26.99 -0.95
CA ASP A 418 -4.11 28.43 -1.16
C ASP A 418 -4.15 29.34 0.06
N SER A 419 -4.22 28.79 1.29
CA SER A 419 -4.02 29.58 2.49
C SER A 419 -2.61 30.22 2.52
N PRO A 420 -2.39 31.31 3.27
CA PRO A 420 -1.05 31.88 3.46
C PRO A 420 -0.06 30.87 4.04
N GLU A 421 -0.50 30.06 5.00
CA GLU A 421 0.28 29.01 5.67
C GLU A 421 0.67 27.91 4.69
N TYR A 422 -0.27 27.44 3.86
CA TYR A 422 -0.02 26.46 2.82
C TYR A 422 1.03 26.98 1.82
N LYS A 423 0.85 28.21 1.31
CA LYS A 423 1.79 28.82 0.36
C LYS A 423 3.19 28.94 0.95
N ARG A 424 3.28 29.37 2.23
CA ARG A 424 4.54 29.46 2.97
C ARG A 424 5.21 28.08 3.12
N LEU A 425 4.43 27.03 3.41
CA LEU A 425 4.92 25.65 3.51
C LEU A 425 5.48 25.16 2.17
N VAL A 426 4.72 25.31 1.08
CA VAL A 426 5.12 24.87 -0.26
C VAL A 426 6.39 25.60 -0.73
N GLU A 427 6.47 26.91 -0.48
CA GLU A 427 7.64 27.71 -0.82
C GLU A 427 8.88 27.28 -0.01
N GLU A 428 8.73 26.97 1.27
CA GLU A 428 9.84 26.47 2.09
C GLU A 428 10.33 25.10 1.61
N ILE A 429 9.42 24.19 1.24
CA ILE A 429 9.78 22.89 0.63
C ILE A 429 10.54 23.12 -0.69
N ARG A 430 10.02 24.00 -1.56
CA ARG A 430 10.67 24.35 -2.82
C ARG A 430 12.11 24.84 -2.60
N ARG A 431 12.28 25.78 -1.66
CA ARG A 431 13.59 26.37 -1.32
C ARG A 431 14.59 25.32 -0.81
N ARG A 432 14.14 24.41 0.10
CA ARG A 432 15.01 23.35 0.68
C ARG A 432 15.54 22.37 -0.36
N PHE A 433 14.75 22.15 -1.40
CA PHE A 433 15.15 21.22 -2.48
C PHE A 433 15.77 21.93 -3.70
N ASN A 434 15.97 23.23 -3.63
CA ASN A 434 16.50 24.02 -4.74
C ASN A 434 15.72 23.81 -6.06
N LEU A 435 14.39 23.75 -5.98
CA LEU A 435 13.53 23.60 -7.14
C LEU A 435 13.23 24.97 -7.76
N THR A 436 13.13 25.05 -9.09
CA THR A 436 12.68 26.24 -9.81
C THR A 436 11.20 26.52 -9.47
N SER A 437 10.35 25.49 -9.48
CA SER A 437 8.97 25.57 -8.98
C SER A 437 8.50 24.24 -8.39
N LEU A 438 7.57 24.33 -7.45
CA LEU A 438 6.92 23.19 -6.82
C LEU A 438 5.41 23.43 -6.77
N ARG A 439 4.62 22.42 -7.17
CA ARG A 439 3.18 22.43 -7.01
C ARG A 439 2.71 21.03 -6.61
N PHE A 440 1.82 20.98 -5.64
CA PHE A 440 1.10 19.78 -5.24
C PHE A 440 -0.25 19.73 -5.96
N ASN A 441 -0.77 18.54 -6.17
CA ASN A 441 -2.13 18.35 -6.62
C ASN A 441 -3.13 18.73 -5.51
N THR A 442 -4.39 18.95 -5.87
CA THR A 442 -5.44 19.22 -4.88
C THR A 442 -6.26 17.96 -4.60
N ILE A 443 -6.96 17.95 -3.45
CA ILE A 443 -7.89 16.85 -3.12
C ILE A 443 -8.97 16.74 -4.20
N GLU A 444 -9.50 17.88 -4.66
CA GLU A 444 -10.57 17.94 -5.67
C GLU A 444 -10.14 17.29 -6.98
N THR A 445 -8.94 17.63 -7.48
CA THR A 445 -8.41 17.05 -8.72
C THR A 445 -8.14 15.56 -8.56
N LEU A 446 -7.58 15.14 -7.42
CA LEU A 446 -7.34 13.72 -7.13
C LEU A 446 -8.66 12.92 -7.08
N ILE A 447 -9.67 13.41 -6.36
CA ILE A 447 -10.99 12.76 -6.27
C ILE A 447 -11.68 12.72 -7.64
N LYS A 448 -11.59 13.80 -8.41
CA LYS A 448 -12.10 13.83 -9.79
C LYS A 448 -11.45 12.76 -10.66
N ALA A 449 -10.13 12.59 -10.58
CA ALA A 449 -9.40 11.57 -11.33
C ALA A 449 -9.77 10.15 -10.88
N ILE A 450 -9.96 9.91 -9.57
CA ILE A 450 -10.44 8.63 -9.04
C ILE A 450 -11.87 8.33 -9.51
N GLY A 451 -12.73 9.36 -9.62
CA GLY A 451 -14.10 9.21 -10.11
C GLY A 451 -15.08 8.61 -9.09
N LEU A 452 -14.67 8.39 -7.85
CA LEU A 452 -15.55 7.97 -6.75
C LEU A 452 -16.06 9.21 -5.99
N PRO A 453 -17.25 9.14 -5.36
CA PRO A 453 -17.73 10.20 -4.47
C PRO A 453 -16.71 10.49 -3.34
N LYS A 454 -16.46 11.77 -3.04
CA LYS A 454 -15.50 12.16 -1.98
C LYS A 454 -15.81 11.49 -0.63
N CYS A 455 -17.07 11.35 -0.27
CA CYS A 455 -17.49 10.70 0.97
C CYS A 455 -17.10 9.21 1.06
N LYS A 456 -16.72 8.58 -0.05
CA LYS A 456 -16.27 7.18 -0.10
C LYS A 456 -14.74 7.02 -0.11
N VAL A 457 -13.99 8.12 -0.21
CA VAL A 457 -12.54 8.10 -0.35
C VAL A 457 -11.87 8.73 0.87
N CYS A 458 -10.98 7.99 1.51
CA CYS A 458 -10.20 8.49 2.65
C CYS A 458 -9.11 9.46 2.18
N THR A 459 -9.14 10.68 2.71
CA THR A 459 -8.17 11.76 2.46
C THR A 459 -7.47 12.23 3.75
N HIS A 460 -7.57 11.46 4.82
CA HIS A 460 -7.08 11.81 6.17
C HIS A 460 -5.65 12.37 6.19
N CYS A 461 -4.73 11.77 5.45
CA CYS A 461 -3.33 12.21 5.44
C CYS A 461 -3.13 13.63 4.88
N PHE A 462 -4.11 14.18 4.17
CA PHE A 462 -4.07 15.51 3.59
C PHE A 462 -4.84 16.53 4.44
N ASP A 463 -6.07 16.20 4.86
CA ASP A 463 -7.03 17.13 5.47
C ASP A 463 -7.40 16.81 6.94
N GLY A 464 -6.86 15.73 7.51
CA GLY A 464 -7.16 15.32 8.88
C GLY A 464 -8.57 14.77 9.10
N SER A 465 -9.36 14.61 8.03
CA SER A 465 -10.69 13.97 8.15
C SER A 465 -10.55 12.59 8.74
N SER A 466 -11.25 12.31 9.84
CA SER A 466 -11.19 11.00 10.50
C SER A 466 -12.58 10.39 10.59
N HIS A 467 -12.65 9.14 10.14
CA HIS A 467 -13.78 8.26 10.33
C HIS A 467 -13.24 7.03 11.09
N PHE A 468 -13.62 6.85 12.33
CA PHE A 468 -13.27 5.71 13.19
C PHE A 468 -14.44 4.75 13.32
#